data_c25df60295f3e8c9ddb835e8b401313f
#
_entry.id   c25df60295f3e8c9ddb835e8b401313f
#
_cell.length_a   1.000
_cell.length_b   1.000
_cell.length_c   1.000
_cell.angle_alpha   90.00
_cell.angle_beta   90.00
_cell.angle_gamma   90.00
#
_symmetry.space_group_name_H-M   'P 1'
#
loop_
_entity.id
_entity.type
_entity.pdbx_description
1 polymer ?
#
loop_
_entity_poly.entity_id
_entity_poly.type
_entity_poly.pdbx_seq_one_letter_code
_entity_poly.pdbx_strand_id
1 'polypeptide(L)'
;EMFLNLLEIPSGGRLLYNYVKIGGVKRDLPPGFGVKAERVMQTLEQRLKEYEDLYDNSKIFRMRTDDVGCYSASDAINWGITGPNLRSAGIAFDLRQSDSYDAYPELDFTPVTTSASNGISDCFSRYRQRIDEMYQSMDLIRQALAKMPEGKVMADSVPVRASGEAFRRTEDSRGEALMYLVGDGTDRPYRWKIRSPMFTTVSASPHFLKGYKVADVPAIMGSIDMCIGETDK
;
A
#
# COMPACT_ATOMS: atom_id res chain seq x y z
N GLU A 1 10.99 10.35 9.30
CA GLU A 1 12.04 11.20 8.74
C GLU A 1 13.03 10.41 7.87
N MET A 2 13.60 9.27 8.32
CA MET A 2 14.61 8.52 7.57
C MET A 2 14.14 8.08 6.17
N PHE A 3 12.91 7.59 6.04
CA PHE A 3 12.32 7.25 4.73
C PHE A 3 12.12 8.49 3.85
N LEU A 4 11.65 9.60 4.42
CA LEU A 4 11.50 10.84 3.67
C LEU A 4 12.86 11.32 3.12
N ASN A 5 13.91 11.27 3.94
CA ASN A 5 15.26 11.59 3.53
C ASN A 5 15.77 10.65 2.42
N LEU A 6 15.44 9.34 2.52
CA LEU A 6 15.81 8.36 1.51
C LEU A 6 15.10 8.63 0.17
N LEU A 7 13.80 8.92 0.19
CA LEU A 7 13.00 9.19 -1.00
C LEU A 7 13.31 10.57 -1.63
N GLU A 8 13.74 11.53 -0.82
CA GLU A 8 14.20 12.85 -1.30
C GLU A 8 15.44 12.75 -2.20
N ILE A 9 16.34 11.78 -1.93
CA ILE A 9 17.57 11.61 -2.70
C ILE A 9 17.31 11.45 -4.21
N PRO A 10 16.50 10.49 -4.68
CA PRO A 10 16.23 10.33 -6.11
C PRO A 10 15.17 11.31 -6.63
N SER A 11 14.20 11.71 -5.83
CA SER A 11 13.05 12.49 -6.29
C SER A 11 13.26 14.00 -6.20
N GLY A 12 14.01 14.46 -5.20
CA GLY A 12 14.17 15.87 -4.86
C GLY A 12 12.96 16.46 -4.11
N GLY A 13 12.01 15.62 -3.69
CA GLY A 13 10.81 16.01 -2.96
C GLY A 13 10.64 15.21 -1.66
N ARG A 14 9.92 15.79 -0.71
CA ARG A 14 9.65 15.16 0.59
C ARG A 14 8.21 14.67 0.76
N LEU A 15 7.30 15.11 -0.11
CA LEU A 15 5.88 14.76 -0.06
C LEU A 15 5.36 14.34 -1.43
N LEU A 16 5.52 15.18 -2.44
CA LEU A 16 5.09 14.92 -3.83
C LEU A 16 6.33 14.58 -4.65
N TYR A 17 6.67 13.30 -4.70
CA TYR A 17 7.95 12.85 -5.26
C TYR A 17 8.07 13.08 -6.77
N ASN A 18 6.98 12.89 -7.53
CA ASN A 18 6.96 13.03 -8.99
C ASN A 18 8.20 12.42 -9.68
N TYR A 19 8.57 11.23 -9.21
CA TYR A 19 9.79 10.51 -9.62
C TYR A 19 9.52 9.62 -10.84
N VAL A 20 8.44 8.83 -10.79
CA VAL A 20 7.99 7.99 -11.90
C VAL A 20 7.34 8.87 -12.96
N LYS A 21 7.72 8.69 -14.22
CA LYS A 21 7.25 9.46 -15.38
C LYS A 21 6.81 8.52 -16.48
N ILE A 22 6.01 9.01 -17.42
CA ILE A 22 5.75 8.26 -18.65
C ILE A 22 7.09 8.04 -19.36
N GLY A 23 7.45 6.77 -19.60
CA GLY A 23 8.71 6.39 -20.23
C GLY A 23 9.84 6.04 -19.27
N GLY A 24 9.65 6.12 -17.93
CA GLY A 24 10.67 5.71 -16.98
C GLY A 24 10.68 6.51 -15.67
N VAL A 25 11.87 6.80 -15.16
CA VAL A 25 12.06 7.58 -13.94
C VAL A 25 12.88 8.83 -14.18
N LYS A 26 12.70 9.83 -13.34
CA LYS A 26 13.28 11.18 -13.51
C LYS A 26 14.80 11.19 -13.54
N ARG A 27 15.44 10.32 -12.77
CA ARG A 27 16.90 10.17 -12.69
C ARG A 27 17.24 8.82 -12.09
N ASP A 28 18.46 8.36 -12.30
CA ASP A 28 18.98 7.14 -11.71
C ASP A 28 19.23 7.30 -10.20
N LEU A 29 19.34 6.16 -9.52
CA LEU A 29 19.74 6.14 -8.11
C LEU A 29 21.22 6.52 -7.98
N PRO A 30 21.57 7.46 -7.08
CA PRO A 30 22.96 7.87 -6.93
C PRO A 30 23.82 6.75 -6.29
N PRO A 31 25.12 6.77 -6.54
CA PRO A 31 26.05 5.81 -5.90
C PRO A 31 25.87 5.78 -4.39
N GLY A 32 25.86 4.56 -3.83
CA GLY A 32 25.69 4.34 -2.39
C GLY A 32 24.25 4.43 -1.88
N PHE A 33 23.25 4.59 -2.77
CA PHE A 33 21.83 4.60 -2.37
C PHE A 33 21.43 3.28 -1.67
N GLY A 34 21.82 2.12 -2.21
CA GLY A 34 21.50 0.81 -1.62
C GLY A 34 22.05 0.65 -0.20
N VAL A 35 23.25 1.15 0.07
CA VAL A 35 23.83 1.14 1.43
C VAL A 35 23.03 2.01 2.40
N LYS A 36 22.55 3.17 1.95
CA LYS A 36 21.70 4.04 2.77
C LYS A 36 20.33 3.40 3.01
N ALA A 37 19.74 2.80 1.98
CA ALA A 37 18.47 2.08 2.09
C ALA A 37 18.57 0.93 3.10
N GLU A 38 19.61 0.12 3.05
CA GLU A 38 19.82 -0.96 4.01
C GLU A 38 19.94 -0.46 5.46
N ARG A 39 20.65 0.63 5.70
CA ARG A 39 20.73 1.23 7.06
C ARG A 39 19.37 1.69 7.57
N VAL A 40 18.55 2.26 6.69
CA VAL A 40 17.18 2.67 7.06
C VAL A 40 16.33 1.46 7.39
N MET A 41 16.41 0.39 6.59
CA MET A 41 15.66 -0.86 6.85
C MET A 41 16.10 -1.53 8.16
N GLN A 42 17.41 -1.63 8.43
CA GLN A 42 17.90 -2.17 9.71
C GLN A 42 17.40 -1.37 10.92
N THR A 43 17.35 -0.03 10.78
CA THR A 43 16.78 0.81 11.85
C THR A 43 15.29 0.57 11.99
N LEU A 44 14.54 0.42 10.88
CA LEU A 44 13.12 0.10 10.92
C LEU A 44 12.86 -1.24 11.61
N GLU A 45 13.61 -2.28 11.29
CA GLU A 45 13.48 -3.60 11.93
C GLU A 45 13.63 -3.53 13.45
N GLN A 46 14.58 -2.73 13.93
CA GLN A 46 14.75 -2.50 15.38
C GLN A 46 13.52 -1.79 15.98
N ARG A 47 13.03 -0.76 15.29
CA ARG A 47 11.84 0.01 15.74
C ARG A 47 10.56 -0.80 15.67
N LEU A 48 10.40 -1.67 14.69
CA LEU A 48 9.24 -2.56 14.62
C LEU A 48 9.19 -3.50 15.81
N LYS A 49 10.32 -4.07 16.23
CA LYS A 49 10.39 -4.89 17.45
C LYS A 49 9.99 -4.10 18.70
N GLU A 50 10.44 -2.85 18.81
CA GLU A 50 10.02 -1.97 19.92
C GLU A 50 8.50 -1.70 19.88
N TYR A 51 7.90 -1.54 18.68
CA TYR A 51 6.46 -1.35 18.55
C TYR A 51 5.69 -2.63 18.88
N GLU A 52 6.15 -3.79 18.45
CA GLU A 52 5.59 -5.09 18.82
C GLU A 52 5.63 -5.28 20.33
N ASP A 53 6.75 -5.05 20.98
CA ASP A 53 6.87 -5.15 22.44
C ASP A 53 5.94 -4.18 23.18
N LEU A 54 5.79 -2.97 22.65
CA LEU A 54 4.95 -1.93 23.27
C LEU A 54 3.46 -2.18 23.11
N TYR A 55 3.03 -2.64 21.92
CA TYR A 55 1.61 -2.72 21.57
C TYR A 55 1.05 -4.14 21.70
N ASP A 56 1.74 -5.18 21.21
CA ASP A 56 1.22 -6.54 21.22
C ASP A 56 1.02 -7.07 22.64
N ASN A 57 1.89 -6.68 23.57
CA ASN A 57 1.84 -7.05 24.97
C ASN A 57 1.04 -6.06 25.85
N SER A 58 0.58 -4.94 25.28
CA SER A 58 -0.17 -3.92 26.02
C SER A 58 -1.61 -4.37 26.26
N LYS A 59 -1.96 -4.68 27.50
CA LYS A 59 -3.34 -5.02 27.88
C LYS A 59 -4.35 -3.93 27.47
N ILE A 60 -3.98 -2.66 27.59
CA ILE A 60 -4.86 -1.54 27.25
C ILE A 60 -5.07 -1.48 25.75
N PHE A 61 -4.01 -1.63 24.95
CA PHE A 61 -4.10 -1.64 23.50
C PHE A 61 -4.96 -2.81 23.02
N ARG A 62 -4.70 -4.03 23.53
CA ARG A 62 -5.49 -5.22 23.22
C ARG A 62 -6.98 -5.03 23.54
N MET A 63 -7.31 -4.54 24.74
CA MET A 63 -8.71 -4.27 25.13
C MET A 63 -9.41 -3.23 24.23
N ARG A 64 -8.66 -2.37 23.53
CA ARG A 64 -9.20 -1.34 22.63
C ARG A 64 -9.21 -1.73 21.16
N THR A 65 -8.60 -2.87 20.82
CA THR A 65 -8.42 -3.29 19.42
C THR A 65 -8.92 -4.70 19.15
N ASP A 66 -8.89 -5.60 20.14
CA ASP A 66 -9.43 -6.95 20.00
C ASP A 66 -10.95 -6.90 19.95
N ASP A 67 -11.53 -7.62 18.99
CA ASP A 67 -12.97 -7.68 18.74
C ASP A 67 -13.65 -6.32 18.51
N VAL A 68 -12.87 -5.31 18.10
CA VAL A 68 -13.37 -3.95 17.83
C VAL A 68 -13.33 -3.68 16.32
N GLY A 69 -14.46 -3.18 15.76
CA GLY A 69 -14.58 -2.86 14.36
C GLY A 69 -14.49 -4.09 13.45
N CYS A 70 -15.13 -5.17 13.84
CA CYS A 70 -15.08 -6.47 13.17
C CYS A 70 -15.85 -6.50 11.86
N TYR A 71 -15.31 -7.24 10.89
CA TYR A 71 -16.01 -7.70 9.69
C TYR A 71 -15.44 -9.05 9.23
N SER A 72 -16.27 -9.84 8.56
CA SER A 72 -15.87 -11.14 8.02
C SER A 72 -15.16 -11.00 6.66
N ALA A 73 -14.46 -12.06 6.24
CA ALA A 73 -13.89 -12.17 4.91
C ALA A 73 -14.95 -12.02 3.80
N SER A 74 -16.15 -12.60 3.99
CA SER A 74 -17.26 -12.46 3.05
C SER A 74 -17.79 -11.04 2.98
N ASP A 75 -17.88 -10.33 4.10
CA ASP A 75 -18.28 -8.93 4.13
C ASP A 75 -17.25 -8.05 3.40
N ALA A 76 -15.96 -8.27 3.67
CA ALA A 76 -14.89 -7.53 3.00
C ALA A 76 -14.95 -7.68 1.47
N ILE A 77 -15.19 -8.90 0.96
CA ILE A 77 -15.37 -9.15 -0.47
C ILE A 77 -16.63 -8.44 -0.99
N ASN A 78 -17.76 -8.57 -0.31
CA ASN A 78 -19.03 -7.99 -0.72
C ASN A 78 -18.98 -6.45 -0.78
N TRP A 79 -18.19 -5.84 0.10
CA TRP A 79 -17.98 -4.38 0.10
C TRP A 79 -16.87 -3.94 -0.86
N GLY A 80 -16.15 -4.86 -1.49
CA GLY A 80 -15.05 -4.57 -2.40
C GLY A 80 -13.81 -4.01 -1.70
N ILE A 81 -13.60 -4.35 -0.44
CA ILE A 81 -12.39 -4.03 0.32
C ILE A 81 -11.22 -4.82 -0.28
N THR A 82 -10.05 -4.18 -0.42
CA THR A 82 -8.82 -4.76 -0.95
C THR A 82 -7.62 -4.41 -0.06
N GLY A 83 -6.44 -4.93 -0.42
CA GLY A 83 -5.19 -4.63 0.25
C GLY A 83 -5.06 -5.16 1.67
N PRO A 84 -4.30 -4.47 2.54
CA PRO A 84 -4.06 -4.91 3.92
C PRO A 84 -5.35 -5.15 4.71
N ASN A 85 -6.41 -4.39 4.43
CA ASN A 85 -7.70 -4.54 5.09
C ASN A 85 -8.42 -5.84 4.67
N LEU A 86 -8.25 -6.32 3.43
CA LEU A 86 -8.76 -7.62 3.00
C LEU A 86 -7.88 -8.75 3.52
N ARG A 87 -6.56 -8.59 3.43
CA ARG A 87 -5.59 -9.60 3.89
C ARG A 87 -5.67 -9.83 5.40
N SER A 88 -6.03 -8.82 6.18
CA SER A 88 -6.30 -8.97 7.62
C SER A 88 -7.50 -9.86 7.95
N ALA A 89 -8.40 -10.10 6.99
CA ALA A 89 -9.49 -11.07 7.10
C ALA A 89 -9.10 -12.47 6.61
N GLY A 90 -7.82 -12.72 6.33
CA GLY A 90 -7.29 -14.03 5.92
C GLY A 90 -7.35 -14.31 4.42
N ILE A 91 -7.65 -13.31 3.57
CA ILE A 91 -7.72 -13.49 2.12
C ILE A 91 -6.40 -13.05 1.48
N ALA A 92 -5.65 -14.01 0.94
CA ALA A 92 -4.35 -13.79 0.30
C ALA A 92 -4.50 -13.21 -1.13
N PHE A 93 -5.15 -12.05 -1.26
CA PHE A 93 -5.27 -11.35 -2.53
C PHE A 93 -4.32 -10.16 -2.59
N ASP A 94 -3.43 -10.17 -3.59
CA ASP A 94 -2.45 -9.12 -3.85
C ASP A 94 -2.21 -9.03 -5.35
N LEU A 95 -2.39 -7.84 -5.93
CA LEU A 95 -2.22 -7.62 -7.36
C LEU A 95 -0.78 -7.78 -7.83
N ARG A 96 0.18 -7.53 -6.95
CA ARG A 96 1.60 -7.73 -7.27
C ARG A 96 1.92 -9.19 -7.63
N GLN A 97 1.07 -10.14 -7.19
CA GLN A 97 1.18 -11.56 -7.50
C GLN A 97 0.10 -12.04 -8.47
N SER A 98 -1.18 -11.67 -8.27
CA SER A 98 -2.31 -12.19 -9.04
C SER A 98 -2.46 -11.57 -10.44
N ASP A 99 -2.04 -10.32 -10.62
CA ASP A 99 -2.04 -9.57 -11.89
C ASP A 99 -0.72 -8.78 -11.98
N SER A 100 0.38 -9.53 -11.93
CA SER A 100 1.72 -9.03 -11.70
C SER A 100 2.18 -8.03 -12.76
N TYR A 101 2.88 -6.99 -12.35
CA TYR A 101 3.32 -5.88 -13.19
C TYR A 101 4.73 -5.41 -12.80
N ASP A 102 5.35 -4.58 -13.61
CA ASP A 102 6.71 -4.05 -13.46
C ASP A 102 7.73 -5.16 -13.15
N ALA A 103 8.51 -5.04 -12.08
CA ALA A 103 9.50 -6.01 -11.66
C ALA A 103 8.96 -7.08 -10.69
N TYR A 104 7.69 -7.02 -10.27
CA TYR A 104 7.14 -7.98 -9.30
C TYR A 104 7.21 -9.45 -9.75
N PRO A 105 7.09 -9.81 -11.06
CA PRO A 105 7.27 -11.20 -11.49
C PRO A 105 8.66 -11.77 -11.20
N GLU A 106 9.66 -10.90 -11.01
CA GLU A 106 11.03 -11.30 -10.72
C GLU A 106 11.32 -11.39 -9.22
N LEU A 107 10.39 -10.91 -8.37
CA LEU A 107 10.54 -10.89 -6.92
C LEU A 107 9.85 -12.11 -6.30
N ASP A 108 10.50 -12.70 -5.31
CA ASP A 108 9.97 -13.87 -4.60
C ASP A 108 9.28 -13.41 -3.31
N PHE A 109 7.96 -13.58 -3.25
CA PHE A 109 7.16 -13.33 -2.06
C PHE A 109 5.80 -14.05 -2.12
N THR A 110 5.23 -14.26 -0.95
CA THR A 110 3.85 -14.73 -0.80
C THR A 110 3.07 -13.69 0.00
N PRO A 111 1.85 -13.30 -0.44
CA PRO A 111 1.06 -12.34 0.31
C PRO A 111 0.88 -12.75 1.76
N VAL A 112 1.25 -11.87 2.67
CA VAL A 112 1.07 -12.10 4.10
C VAL A 112 -0.39 -11.92 4.45
N THR A 113 -0.94 -12.85 5.22
CA THR A 113 -2.28 -12.75 5.78
C THR A 113 -2.22 -12.95 7.28
N THR A 114 -2.70 -11.98 8.02
CA THR A 114 -2.89 -12.10 9.45
C THR A 114 -4.33 -12.54 9.69
N SER A 115 -4.56 -13.83 9.84
CA SER A 115 -5.90 -14.26 10.26
C SER A 115 -6.05 -14.02 11.75
N ALA A 116 -6.90 -13.08 12.14
CA ALA A 116 -7.63 -13.25 13.37
C ALA A 116 -8.31 -14.64 13.32
N SER A 117 -8.32 -15.35 14.42
CA SER A 117 -8.97 -16.65 14.49
C SER A 117 -10.36 -16.59 13.86
N ASN A 118 -10.62 -17.42 12.85
CA ASN A 118 -11.89 -17.59 12.13
C ASN A 118 -12.21 -16.64 10.95
N GLY A 119 -11.25 -16.00 10.30
CA GLY A 119 -11.53 -15.17 9.11
C GLY A 119 -12.28 -13.88 9.41
N ILE A 120 -12.13 -13.36 10.62
CA ILE A 120 -12.68 -12.07 11.06
C ILE A 120 -11.53 -11.08 11.18
N SER A 121 -11.66 -9.91 10.57
CA SER A 121 -10.75 -8.78 10.74
C SER A 121 -11.27 -7.86 11.83
N ASP A 122 -10.45 -7.51 12.80
CA ASP A 122 -10.67 -6.48 13.81
C ASP A 122 -9.56 -5.41 13.78
N CYS A 123 -9.58 -4.45 14.66
CA CYS A 123 -8.56 -3.40 14.69
C CYS A 123 -7.15 -3.96 14.94
N PHE A 124 -7.01 -4.98 15.81
CA PHE A 124 -5.71 -5.58 16.09
C PHE A 124 -5.17 -6.34 14.87
N SER A 125 -5.99 -7.15 14.21
CA SER A 125 -5.61 -7.88 12.99
C SER A 125 -5.17 -6.93 11.88
N ARG A 126 -5.85 -5.78 11.69
CA ARG A 126 -5.46 -4.77 10.71
C ARG A 126 -4.15 -4.06 11.06
N TYR A 127 -3.89 -3.82 12.35
CA TYR A 127 -2.60 -3.34 12.82
C TYR A 127 -1.51 -4.38 12.56
N ARG A 128 -1.71 -5.62 12.99
CA ARG A 128 -0.74 -6.70 12.84
C ARG A 128 -0.40 -6.98 11.39
N GLN A 129 -1.41 -6.99 10.51
CA GLN A 129 -1.23 -7.13 9.06
C GLN A 129 -0.21 -6.13 8.50
N ARG A 130 -0.29 -4.87 8.92
CA ARG A 130 0.63 -3.83 8.44
C ARG A 130 2.04 -3.99 8.97
N ILE A 131 2.21 -4.45 10.19
CA ILE A 131 3.54 -4.79 10.73
C ILE A 131 4.18 -5.91 9.91
N ASP A 132 3.44 -6.97 9.64
CA ASP A 132 3.95 -8.12 8.88
C ASP A 132 4.26 -7.74 7.42
N GLU A 133 3.42 -6.90 6.80
CA GLU A 133 3.68 -6.37 5.45
C GLU A 133 4.87 -5.40 5.40
N MET A 134 5.21 -4.69 6.47
CA MET A 134 6.43 -3.88 6.54
C MET A 134 7.69 -4.77 6.51
N TYR A 135 7.70 -5.91 7.21
CA TYR A 135 8.79 -6.88 7.12
C TYR A 135 8.92 -7.43 5.69
N GLN A 136 7.82 -7.83 5.08
CA GLN A 136 7.82 -8.30 3.69
C GLN A 136 8.30 -7.21 2.71
N SER A 137 7.87 -5.96 2.90
CA SER A 137 8.28 -4.85 2.05
C SER A 137 9.79 -4.57 2.13
N MET A 138 10.39 -4.72 3.30
CA MET A 138 11.86 -4.59 3.45
C MET A 138 12.60 -5.69 2.69
N ASP A 139 12.09 -6.91 2.72
CA ASP A 139 12.66 -8.01 1.93
C ASP A 139 12.54 -7.75 0.42
N LEU A 140 11.36 -7.31 -0.04
CA LEU A 140 11.14 -6.94 -1.44
C LEU A 140 12.07 -5.81 -1.91
N ILE A 141 12.32 -4.80 -1.06
CA ILE A 141 13.27 -3.72 -1.36
C ILE A 141 14.69 -4.29 -1.52
N ARG A 142 15.11 -5.21 -0.66
CA ARG A 142 16.42 -5.87 -0.77
C ARG A 142 16.56 -6.67 -2.07
N GLN A 143 15.54 -7.44 -2.41
CA GLN A 143 15.51 -8.19 -3.67
C GLN A 143 15.56 -7.26 -4.88
N ALA A 144 14.76 -6.18 -4.89
CA ALA A 144 14.74 -5.21 -5.97
C ALA A 144 16.09 -4.50 -6.15
N LEU A 145 16.73 -4.09 -5.05
CA LEU A 145 18.07 -3.49 -5.10
C LEU A 145 19.15 -4.46 -5.61
N ALA A 146 19.04 -5.74 -5.25
CA ALA A 146 19.98 -6.78 -5.69
C ALA A 146 19.81 -7.16 -7.17
N LYS A 147 18.60 -7.05 -7.70
CA LYS A 147 18.24 -7.41 -9.10
C LYS A 147 18.16 -6.22 -10.04
N MET A 148 18.45 -5.01 -9.55
CA MET A 148 18.31 -3.78 -10.34
C MET A 148 19.20 -3.81 -11.58
N PRO A 149 18.66 -3.71 -12.80
CA PRO A 149 19.45 -3.73 -14.02
C PRO A 149 20.21 -2.41 -14.21
N GLU A 150 21.35 -2.49 -14.88
CA GLU A 150 22.03 -1.31 -15.39
C GLU A 150 21.42 -0.86 -16.73
N GLY A 151 21.43 0.44 -17.00
CA GLY A 151 20.98 0.94 -18.29
C GLY A 151 20.29 2.29 -18.24
N LYS A 152 19.57 2.61 -19.31
CA LYS A 152 18.83 3.86 -19.40
C LYS A 152 17.60 3.82 -18.50
N VAL A 153 17.44 4.84 -17.68
CA VAL A 153 16.32 4.98 -16.73
C VAL A 153 15.10 5.70 -17.33
N MET A 154 15.24 6.25 -18.54
CA MET A 154 14.20 6.96 -19.27
C MET A 154 14.27 6.64 -20.76
N ALA A 155 13.14 6.47 -21.41
CA ALA A 155 13.03 6.33 -22.86
C ALA A 155 13.48 7.59 -23.58
N ASP A 156 14.11 7.45 -24.76
CA ASP A 156 14.61 8.58 -25.56
C ASP A 156 13.48 9.48 -26.10
N SER A 157 12.31 8.90 -26.35
CA SER A 157 11.12 9.64 -26.76
C SER A 157 9.87 9.03 -26.13
N VAL A 158 8.95 9.87 -25.77
CA VAL A 158 7.66 9.49 -25.19
C VAL A 158 6.56 10.12 -26.03
N PRO A 159 5.54 9.36 -26.47
CA PRO A 159 4.42 9.93 -27.20
C PRO A 159 3.66 10.91 -26.28
N VAL A 160 3.45 12.12 -26.76
CA VAL A 160 2.72 13.17 -26.06
C VAL A 160 1.20 13.04 -26.30
N ARG A 161 0.82 12.38 -27.38
CA ARG A 161 -0.58 12.20 -27.79
C ARG A 161 -0.95 10.73 -27.71
N ALA A 162 -2.10 10.47 -27.11
CA ALA A 162 -2.63 9.12 -26.98
C ALA A 162 -4.06 9.02 -27.53
N SER A 163 -4.36 7.95 -28.25
CA SER A 163 -5.71 7.62 -28.72
C SER A 163 -6.09 6.21 -28.26
N GLY A 164 -7.39 6.00 -28.02
CA GLY A 164 -7.90 4.73 -27.53
C GLY A 164 -8.12 4.71 -26.03
N GLU A 165 -8.31 3.53 -25.49
CA GLU A 165 -8.63 3.31 -24.09
C GLU A 165 -7.55 2.47 -23.41
N ALA A 166 -7.25 2.78 -22.17
CA ALA A 166 -6.35 2.03 -21.32
C ALA A 166 -6.94 1.84 -19.93
N PHE A 167 -6.78 0.64 -19.40
CA PHE A 167 -7.18 0.25 -18.06
C PHE A 167 -6.01 -0.43 -17.38
N ARG A 168 -5.68 0.00 -16.15
CA ARG A 168 -4.63 -0.61 -15.34
C ARG A 168 -5.01 -0.62 -13.88
N ARG A 169 -4.58 -1.70 -13.21
CA ARG A 169 -4.68 -1.86 -11.76
C ARG A 169 -3.28 -1.97 -11.18
N THR A 170 -3.10 -1.44 -10.00
CA THR A 170 -1.86 -1.55 -9.22
C THR A 170 -2.19 -1.78 -7.75
N GLU A 171 -1.33 -2.47 -7.04
CA GLU A 171 -1.41 -2.55 -5.59
C GLU A 171 -0.81 -1.28 -4.99
N ASP A 172 -1.64 -0.44 -4.42
CA ASP A 172 -1.22 0.72 -3.63
C ASP A 172 -1.08 0.29 -2.15
N SER A 173 -0.49 1.14 -1.32
CA SER A 173 -0.29 0.89 0.12
C SER A 173 -1.58 0.51 0.87
N ARG A 174 -2.74 0.89 0.35
CA ARG A 174 -4.06 0.64 0.93
C ARG A 174 -4.88 -0.39 0.16
N GLY A 175 -4.36 -0.89 -0.96
CA GLY A 175 -4.99 -1.93 -1.76
C GLY A 175 -5.07 -1.62 -3.26
N GLU A 176 -6.02 -2.20 -3.95
CA GLU A 176 -6.19 -2.06 -5.38
C GLU A 176 -6.57 -0.64 -5.80
N ALA A 177 -5.64 0.06 -6.42
CA ALA A 177 -5.88 1.29 -7.17
C ALA A 177 -6.13 0.96 -8.65
N LEU A 178 -7.09 1.66 -9.26
CA LEU A 178 -7.49 1.45 -10.63
C LEU A 178 -7.49 2.77 -11.38
N MET A 179 -6.91 2.75 -12.57
CA MET A 179 -6.92 3.88 -13.49
C MET A 179 -7.54 3.47 -14.82
N TYR A 180 -8.48 4.28 -15.30
CA TYR A 180 -9.07 4.18 -16.63
C TYR A 180 -8.88 5.51 -17.37
N LEU A 181 -8.33 5.43 -18.56
CA LEU A 181 -7.98 6.58 -19.39
C LEU A 181 -8.56 6.41 -20.79
N VAL A 182 -9.14 7.47 -21.33
CA VAL A 182 -9.56 7.58 -22.73
C VAL A 182 -8.79 8.73 -23.37
N GLY A 183 -8.07 8.41 -24.44
CA GLY A 183 -7.35 9.37 -25.29
C GLY A 183 -8.09 9.59 -26.61
N ASP A 184 -8.18 10.83 -27.06
CA ASP A 184 -8.83 11.25 -28.30
C ASP A 184 -7.83 11.70 -29.39
N GLY A 185 -6.54 11.43 -29.20
CA GLY A 185 -5.46 11.84 -30.09
C GLY A 185 -4.88 13.23 -29.78
N THR A 186 -5.38 13.90 -28.74
CA THR A 186 -4.83 15.18 -28.25
C THR A 186 -3.76 14.94 -27.18
N ASP A 187 -3.16 16.02 -26.69
CA ASP A 187 -2.19 16.03 -25.58
C ASP A 187 -2.85 15.96 -24.20
N ARG A 188 -4.18 15.87 -24.15
CA ARG A 188 -4.96 15.76 -22.93
C ARG A 188 -5.88 14.57 -22.99
N PRO A 189 -6.07 13.85 -21.87
CA PRO A 189 -7.05 12.77 -21.85
C PRO A 189 -8.47 13.32 -22.02
N TYR A 190 -9.27 12.71 -22.89
CA TYR A 190 -10.70 12.98 -23.00
C TYR A 190 -11.43 12.62 -21.70
N ARG A 191 -11.04 11.49 -21.08
CA ARG A 191 -11.57 11.06 -19.78
C ARG A 191 -10.48 10.37 -18.97
N TRP A 192 -10.46 10.70 -17.69
CA TRP A 192 -9.63 10.01 -16.71
C TRP A 192 -10.48 9.67 -15.49
N LYS A 193 -10.48 8.40 -15.07
CA LYS A 193 -11.15 7.92 -13.88
C LYS A 193 -10.15 7.17 -13.01
N ILE A 194 -10.16 7.50 -11.74
CA ILE A 194 -9.37 6.83 -10.70
C ILE A 194 -10.33 6.17 -9.72
N ARG A 195 -10.08 4.91 -9.35
CA ARG A 195 -10.71 4.26 -8.23
C ARG A 195 -9.66 4.06 -7.15
N SER A 196 -9.88 4.67 -6.00
CA SER A 196 -9.05 4.51 -4.82
C SER A 196 -9.57 3.34 -3.98
N PRO A 197 -8.70 2.49 -3.41
CA PRO A 197 -9.11 1.44 -2.48
C PRO A 197 -9.72 2.01 -1.19
N MET A 198 -9.28 3.19 -0.78
CA MET A 198 -9.75 3.81 0.45
C MET A 198 -11.18 4.33 0.32
N PHE A 199 -11.59 4.83 -0.85
CA PHE A 199 -12.98 5.23 -1.08
C PHE A 199 -13.95 4.08 -0.78
N THR A 200 -13.63 2.87 -1.24
CA THR A 200 -14.42 1.66 -0.98
C THR A 200 -14.44 1.30 0.50
N THR A 201 -13.29 1.29 1.15
CA THR A 201 -13.17 0.93 2.57
C THR A 201 -13.90 1.92 3.48
N VAL A 202 -13.78 3.24 3.19
CA VAL A 202 -14.51 4.27 3.94
C VAL A 202 -16.02 4.17 3.70
N SER A 203 -16.46 3.88 2.47
CA SER A 203 -17.87 3.68 2.17
C SER A 203 -18.47 2.49 2.91
N ALA A 204 -17.67 1.46 3.22
CA ALA A 204 -18.07 0.32 4.03
C ALA A 204 -18.09 0.62 5.55
N SER A 205 -17.45 1.70 6.01
CA SER A 205 -17.26 1.98 7.43
C SER A 205 -18.56 2.03 8.27
N PRO A 206 -19.72 2.50 7.78
CA PRO A 206 -20.96 2.46 8.55
C PRO A 206 -21.36 1.05 9.03
N HIS A 207 -20.95 0.01 8.27
CA HIS A 207 -21.30 -1.38 8.61
C HIS A 207 -20.48 -1.90 9.81
N PHE A 208 -19.18 -1.66 9.82
CA PHE A 208 -18.30 -2.13 10.90
C PHE A 208 -18.07 -1.10 12.02
N LEU A 209 -18.71 0.07 11.94
CA LEU A 209 -18.84 1.02 13.06
C LEU A 209 -20.11 0.76 13.90
N LYS A 210 -21.12 0.13 13.31
CA LYS A 210 -22.40 -0.09 13.97
C LYS A 210 -22.26 -1.04 15.16
N GLY A 211 -22.79 -0.61 16.31
CA GLY A 211 -22.79 -1.40 17.53
C GLY A 211 -21.61 -1.12 18.48
N TYR A 212 -20.62 -0.35 18.02
CA TYR A 212 -19.49 0.07 18.87
C TYR A 212 -19.72 1.43 19.53
N LYS A 213 -18.94 1.73 20.55
CA LYS A 213 -19.02 3.02 21.26
C LYS A 213 -18.43 4.13 20.40
N VAL A 214 -18.90 5.37 20.59
CA VAL A 214 -18.31 6.55 19.94
C VAL A 214 -16.80 6.66 20.23
N ALA A 215 -16.39 6.27 21.43
CA ALA A 215 -14.97 6.24 21.84
C ALA A 215 -14.12 5.22 21.04
N ASP A 216 -14.73 4.25 20.35
CA ASP A 216 -14.02 3.25 19.53
C ASP A 216 -13.83 3.74 18.08
N VAL A 217 -14.60 4.75 17.64
CA VAL A 217 -14.54 5.26 16.26
C VAL A 217 -13.12 5.67 15.85
N PRO A 218 -12.33 6.41 16.65
CA PRO A 218 -10.95 6.74 16.28
C PRO A 218 -10.06 5.49 16.10
N ALA A 219 -10.22 4.46 16.94
CA ALA A 219 -9.46 3.23 16.82
C ALA A 219 -9.84 2.46 15.54
N ILE A 220 -11.14 2.34 15.25
CA ILE A 220 -11.66 1.67 14.05
C ILE A 220 -11.19 2.39 12.78
N MET A 221 -11.39 3.72 12.71
CA MET A 221 -10.99 4.51 11.54
C MET A 221 -9.47 4.59 11.38
N GLY A 222 -8.72 4.66 12.48
CA GLY A 222 -7.25 4.58 12.45
C GLY A 222 -6.76 3.23 11.94
N SER A 223 -7.42 2.13 12.33
CA SER A 223 -7.01 0.78 11.94
C SER A 223 -7.14 0.49 10.44
N ILE A 224 -8.03 1.18 9.72
CA ILE A 224 -8.16 1.02 8.26
C ILE A 224 -7.13 1.86 7.48
N ASP A 225 -6.31 2.65 8.16
CA ASP A 225 -5.32 3.55 7.56
C ASP A 225 -5.97 4.58 6.60
N MET A 226 -6.98 5.29 7.11
CA MET A 226 -7.78 6.23 6.31
C MET A 226 -6.93 7.36 5.73
N CYS A 227 -6.98 7.52 4.41
CA CYS A 227 -6.35 8.61 3.67
C CYS A 227 -7.42 9.47 2.99
N ILE A 228 -7.59 10.70 3.45
CA ILE A 228 -8.61 11.61 2.89
C ILE A 228 -8.24 12.04 1.46
N GLY A 229 -6.96 12.34 1.20
CA GLY A 229 -6.51 12.72 -0.15
C GLY A 229 -6.71 11.61 -1.19
N GLU A 230 -6.73 10.35 -0.76
CA GLU A 230 -7.03 9.19 -1.61
C GLU A 230 -8.54 8.94 -1.75
N THR A 231 -9.32 9.32 -0.75
CA THR A 231 -10.78 9.15 -0.75
C THR A 231 -11.46 10.22 -1.59
N ASP A 232 -10.93 11.43 -1.60
CA ASP A 232 -11.48 12.61 -2.28
C ASP A 232 -10.83 12.80 -3.68
N LYS A 233 -11.14 11.89 -4.64
CA LYS A 233 -10.62 11.91 -6.02
C LYS A 233 -11.72 11.74 -7.06
#